data_c92dcb58409ef2d7eab5b4ea351c1946
#
_entry.id   c92dcb58409ef2d7eab5b4ea351c1946
#
_cell.length_a   1.000
_cell.length_b   1.000
_cell.length_c   1.000
_cell.angle_alpha   90.00
_cell.angle_beta   90.00
_cell.angle_gamma   90.00
#
_symmetry.space_group_name_H-M   'P 1'
#
loop_
_entity.id
_entity.type
_entity.pdbx_description
1 polymer ?
#
loop_
_entity_poly.entity_id
_entity_poly.type
_entity_poly.pdbx_seq_one_letter_code
_entity_poly.pdbx_strand_id
1 'polypeptide(L)'
;ELEEALVSLLPYRILDLLSRDLNDQDSHKKGLSMLENLIIKRGGLEGNNKSEYGDYLNQQEFEAFFQQIKPYLTVQEQIDLFLELHKRGSFEAGFLAFLSLTAIGFSRRQPEKLFEAKKILRKLNLSGLDSMPIVGCLDLLLADIDQASARFSSSSDENLRDWLNFYPGNKLEAICIFCKNWLENDVLVGY
;
A
#
# COMPACT_ATOMS: atom_id res chain seq x y z
N GLU A 1 -35.65 -4.84 -3.73
CA GLU A 1 -35.64 -4.06 -5.00
C GLU A 1 -35.16 -2.62 -4.80
N LEU A 2 -35.77 -1.80 -3.88
CA LEU A 2 -35.36 -0.40 -3.66
C LEU A 2 -33.99 -0.29 -3.00
N GLU A 3 -33.70 -1.13 -2.00
CA GLU A 3 -32.41 -1.19 -1.32
C GLU A 3 -31.32 -1.70 -2.26
N GLU A 4 -31.59 -2.70 -3.06
CA GLU A 4 -30.68 -3.22 -4.09
C GLU A 4 -30.33 -2.13 -5.12
N ALA A 5 -31.31 -1.38 -5.60
CA ALA A 5 -31.07 -0.27 -6.51
C ALA A 5 -30.23 0.83 -5.87
N LEU A 6 -30.44 1.14 -4.59
CA LEU A 6 -29.63 2.12 -3.86
C LEU A 6 -28.17 1.67 -3.67
N VAL A 7 -27.97 0.38 -3.42
CA VAL A 7 -26.62 -0.20 -3.27
C VAL A 7 -25.88 -0.20 -4.60
N SER A 8 -26.54 -0.53 -5.71
CA SER A 8 -25.93 -0.52 -7.05
C SER A 8 -25.51 0.89 -7.51
N LEU A 9 -26.13 1.93 -6.98
CA LEU A 9 -25.80 3.33 -7.27
C LEU A 9 -24.70 3.90 -6.36
N LEU A 10 -24.31 3.18 -5.30
CA LEU A 10 -23.36 3.66 -4.30
C LEU A 10 -21.97 4.02 -4.91
N PRO A 11 -21.36 3.20 -5.79
CA PRO A 11 -20.08 3.54 -6.43
C PRO A 11 -20.16 4.84 -7.24
N TYR A 12 -21.23 5.03 -7.99
CA TYR A 12 -21.44 6.25 -8.80
C TYR A 12 -21.61 7.49 -7.92
N ARG A 13 -22.28 7.36 -6.79
CA ARG A 13 -22.45 8.45 -5.83
C ARG A 13 -21.14 8.81 -5.15
N ILE A 14 -20.31 7.84 -4.80
CA ILE A 14 -18.97 8.08 -4.24
C ILE A 14 -18.13 8.84 -5.28
N LEU A 15 -18.12 8.38 -6.52
CA LEU A 15 -17.38 9.02 -7.61
C LEU A 15 -17.85 10.45 -7.84
N ASP A 16 -19.16 10.70 -7.89
CA ASP A 16 -19.74 12.06 -8.01
C ASP A 16 -19.25 12.97 -6.87
N LEU A 17 -19.30 12.50 -5.62
CA LEU A 17 -18.90 13.30 -4.46
C LEU A 17 -17.39 13.60 -4.44
N LEU A 18 -16.56 12.65 -4.83
CA LEU A 18 -15.10 12.80 -4.81
C LEU A 18 -14.58 13.60 -6.02
N SER A 19 -15.28 13.54 -7.16
CA SER A 19 -14.88 14.25 -8.39
C SER A 19 -15.33 15.71 -8.45
N ARG A 20 -16.08 16.18 -7.45
CA ARG A 20 -16.52 17.58 -7.37
C ARG A 20 -15.36 18.53 -7.13
N ASP A 21 -15.63 19.82 -7.29
CA ASP A 21 -14.64 20.89 -7.06
C ASP A 21 -14.02 20.74 -5.65
N LEU A 22 -12.69 20.92 -5.58
CA LEU A 22 -11.90 20.84 -4.34
C LEU A 22 -12.36 21.86 -3.26
N ASN A 23 -13.12 22.89 -3.65
CA ASN A 23 -13.72 23.83 -2.71
C ASN A 23 -14.95 23.26 -1.97
N ASP A 24 -15.58 22.21 -2.51
CA ASP A 24 -16.69 21.50 -1.85
C ASP A 24 -16.17 20.42 -0.90
N GLN A 25 -15.50 20.87 0.17
CA GLN A 25 -14.90 19.99 1.16
C GLN A 25 -15.91 19.08 1.89
N ASP A 26 -17.17 19.52 2.03
CA ASP A 26 -18.19 18.72 2.71
C ASP A 26 -18.63 17.54 1.86
N SER A 27 -18.82 17.74 0.55
CA SER A 27 -19.06 16.65 -0.39
C SER A 27 -17.89 15.68 -0.46
N HIS A 28 -16.67 16.19 -0.49
CA HIS A 28 -15.45 15.37 -0.53
C HIS A 28 -15.32 14.49 0.71
N LYS A 29 -15.46 15.06 1.92
CA LYS A 29 -15.44 14.29 3.19
C LYS A 29 -16.54 13.23 3.23
N LYS A 30 -17.74 13.58 2.74
CA LYS A 30 -18.84 12.61 2.65
C LYS A 30 -18.51 11.47 1.70
N GLY A 31 -17.91 11.77 0.54
CA GLY A 31 -17.44 10.76 -0.41
C GLY A 31 -16.41 9.81 0.21
N LEU A 32 -15.41 10.35 0.93
CA LEU A 32 -14.41 9.55 1.66
C LEU A 32 -15.05 8.62 2.71
N SER A 33 -15.97 9.15 3.52
CA SER A 33 -16.67 8.35 4.53
C SER A 33 -17.52 7.24 3.90
N MET A 34 -18.16 7.52 2.76
CA MET A 34 -18.95 6.51 2.03
C MET A 34 -18.03 5.44 1.42
N LEU A 35 -16.87 5.83 0.89
CA LEU A 35 -15.87 4.91 0.36
C LEU A 35 -15.34 3.98 1.46
N GLU A 36 -14.93 4.53 2.59
CA GLU A 36 -14.46 3.75 3.74
C GLU A 36 -15.51 2.73 4.19
N ASN A 37 -16.76 3.17 4.34
CA ASN A 37 -17.87 2.30 4.73
C ASN A 37 -18.13 1.18 3.70
N LEU A 38 -18.04 1.48 2.40
CA LEU A 38 -18.16 0.49 1.34
C LEU A 38 -17.09 -0.59 1.48
N ILE A 39 -15.83 -0.19 1.65
CA ILE A 39 -14.71 -1.11 1.77
C ILE A 39 -14.81 -1.97 3.04
N ILE A 40 -15.20 -1.35 4.17
CA ILE A 40 -15.41 -2.08 5.44
C ILE A 40 -16.50 -3.14 5.28
N LYS A 41 -17.63 -2.78 4.66
CA LYS A 41 -18.75 -3.71 4.43
C LYS A 41 -18.39 -4.87 3.50
N ARG A 42 -17.49 -4.66 2.56
CA ARG A 42 -16.93 -5.71 1.71
C ARG A 42 -15.99 -6.68 2.45
N GLY A 43 -15.51 -6.29 3.63
CA GLY A 43 -14.48 -7.05 4.36
C GLY A 43 -13.04 -6.71 3.93
N GLY A 44 -12.78 -5.43 3.68
CA GLY A 44 -11.48 -4.93 3.25
C GLY A 44 -11.36 -4.78 1.73
N LEU A 45 -10.15 -4.52 1.28
CA LEU A 45 -9.84 -4.44 -0.15
C LEU A 45 -9.94 -5.81 -0.83
N GLU A 46 -9.69 -6.87 -0.07
CA GLU A 46 -9.73 -8.28 -0.50
C GLU A 46 -11.14 -8.83 -0.71
N GLY A 47 -12.15 -8.16 -0.19
CA GLY A 47 -13.56 -8.60 -0.32
C GLY A 47 -13.85 -9.92 0.43
N ASN A 48 -13.30 -10.09 1.63
CA ASN A 48 -13.37 -11.35 2.38
C ASN A 48 -14.73 -11.62 3.06
N ASN A 49 -15.62 -10.63 3.15
CA ASN A 49 -16.95 -10.82 3.71
C ASN A 49 -17.92 -11.23 2.60
N LYS A 50 -18.51 -12.41 2.75
CA LYS A 50 -19.79 -12.78 2.13
C LYS A 50 -20.91 -12.02 2.87
N SER A 51 -20.89 -10.68 2.81
CA SER A 51 -21.97 -9.89 3.37
C SER A 51 -23.13 -9.81 2.39
N GLU A 52 -24.31 -9.45 2.86
CA GLU A 52 -25.51 -9.21 2.03
C GLU A 52 -25.26 -8.23 0.87
N TYR A 53 -24.15 -7.51 0.89
CA TYR A 53 -23.70 -6.55 -0.13
C TYR A 53 -22.58 -7.09 -1.03
N GLY A 54 -22.08 -8.30 -0.80
CA GLY A 54 -20.95 -8.89 -1.56
C GLY A 54 -21.27 -9.21 -3.03
N ASP A 55 -22.55 -9.34 -3.36
CA ASP A 55 -22.99 -9.67 -4.72
C ASP A 55 -23.08 -8.45 -5.66
N TYR A 56 -23.03 -7.22 -5.13
CA TYR A 56 -23.25 -5.99 -5.94
C TYR A 56 -21.99 -5.40 -6.53
N LEU A 57 -20.81 -5.78 -6.03
CA LEU A 57 -19.52 -5.33 -6.54
C LEU A 57 -18.51 -6.45 -6.35
N ASN A 58 -18.33 -7.26 -7.40
CA ASN A 58 -17.30 -8.30 -7.38
C ASN A 58 -15.90 -7.68 -7.31
N GLN A 59 -14.86 -8.48 -7.07
CA GLN A 59 -13.50 -7.99 -6.87
C GLN A 59 -12.99 -7.19 -8.08
N GLN A 60 -13.24 -7.67 -9.30
CA GLN A 60 -12.80 -7.00 -10.53
C GLN A 60 -13.51 -5.66 -10.73
N GLU A 61 -14.81 -5.59 -10.47
CA GLU A 61 -15.60 -4.34 -10.53
C GLU A 61 -15.14 -3.34 -9.47
N PHE A 62 -14.83 -3.82 -8.26
CA PHE A 62 -14.30 -2.98 -7.20
C PHE A 62 -12.92 -2.42 -7.54
N GLU A 63 -12.03 -3.23 -8.06
CA GLU A 63 -10.69 -2.78 -8.49
C GLU A 63 -10.79 -1.72 -9.58
N ALA A 64 -11.65 -1.93 -10.59
CA ALA A 64 -11.92 -0.96 -11.63
C ALA A 64 -12.48 0.36 -11.07
N PHE A 65 -13.44 0.27 -10.15
CA PHE A 65 -14.00 1.42 -9.45
C PHE A 65 -12.94 2.16 -8.61
N PHE A 66 -12.14 1.42 -7.84
CA PHE A 66 -11.10 2.00 -7.01
C PHE A 66 -10.04 2.74 -7.84
N GLN A 67 -9.67 2.20 -9.00
CA GLN A 67 -8.77 2.89 -9.94
C GLN A 67 -9.37 4.20 -10.47
N GLN A 68 -10.69 4.26 -10.68
CA GLN A 68 -11.36 5.49 -11.12
C GLN A 68 -11.38 6.58 -10.06
N ILE A 69 -11.50 6.23 -8.77
CA ILE A 69 -11.54 7.22 -7.68
C ILE A 69 -10.16 7.63 -7.18
N LYS A 70 -9.15 6.78 -7.34
CA LYS A 70 -7.78 7.03 -6.85
C LYS A 70 -7.22 8.42 -7.23
N PRO A 71 -7.41 8.95 -8.47
CA PRO A 71 -6.94 10.27 -8.85
C PRO A 71 -7.56 11.44 -8.07
N TYR A 72 -8.73 11.23 -7.45
CA TYR A 72 -9.44 12.24 -6.67
C TYR A 72 -9.05 12.22 -5.19
N LEU A 73 -8.23 11.25 -4.75
CA LEU A 73 -7.71 11.14 -3.40
C LEU A 73 -6.31 11.74 -3.33
N THR A 74 -6.07 12.58 -2.35
CA THR A 74 -4.69 12.98 -2.03
C THR A 74 -3.89 11.78 -1.52
N VAL A 75 -2.57 11.83 -1.64
CA VAL A 75 -1.69 10.77 -1.14
C VAL A 75 -1.89 10.55 0.37
N GLN A 76 -2.13 11.63 1.13
CA GLN A 76 -2.38 11.52 2.57
C GLN A 76 -3.71 10.80 2.86
N GLU A 77 -4.77 11.12 2.13
CA GLU A 77 -6.07 10.43 2.27
C GLU A 77 -5.97 8.95 1.92
N GLN A 78 -5.19 8.60 0.88
CA GLN A 78 -4.93 7.20 0.55
C GLN A 78 -4.21 6.48 1.71
N ILE A 79 -3.16 7.09 2.26
CA ILE A 79 -2.42 6.52 3.40
C ILE A 79 -3.35 6.36 4.60
N ASP A 80 -4.13 7.38 4.95
CA ASP A 80 -5.03 7.34 6.11
C ASP A 80 -6.11 6.25 5.95
N LEU A 81 -6.68 6.12 4.75
CA LEU A 81 -7.62 5.06 4.40
C LEU A 81 -6.98 3.67 4.56
N PHE A 82 -5.80 3.45 3.99
CA PHE A 82 -5.12 2.17 4.06
C PHE A 82 -4.71 1.80 5.49
N LEU A 83 -4.27 2.79 6.28
CA LEU A 83 -3.92 2.58 7.69
C LEU A 83 -5.15 2.19 8.52
N GLU A 84 -6.30 2.83 8.29
CA GLU A 84 -7.53 2.50 8.99
C GLU A 84 -8.03 1.10 8.62
N LEU A 85 -8.02 0.75 7.35
CA LEU A 85 -8.39 -0.59 6.89
C LEU A 85 -7.42 -1.66 7.42
N HIS A 86 -6.12 -1.36 7.49
CA HIS A 86 -5.13 -2.26 8.08
C HIS A 86 -5.38 -2.51 9.57
N LYS A 87 -5.74 -1.49 10.34
CA LYS A 87 -6.14 -1.65 11.75
C LYS A 87 -7.35 -2.59 11.92
N ARG A 88 -8.22 -2.65 10.92
CA ARG A 88 -9.39 -3.54 10.87
C ARG A 88 -9.08 -4.94 10.34
N GLY A 89 -7.82 -5.21 10.02
CA GLY A 89 -7.33 -6.54 9.65
C GLY A 89 -7.14 -6.78 8.15
N SER A 90 -7.33 -5.77 7.27
CA SER A 90 -7.00 -5.92 5.85
C SER A 90 -5.48 -6.02 5.67
N PHE A 91 -5.04 -7.14 5.11
CA PHE A 91 -3.63 -7.37 4.78
C PHE A 91 -3.19 -6.50 3.59
N GLU A 92 -4.00 -6.49 2.54
CA GLU A 92 -3.73 -5.72 1.32
C GLU A 92 -3.61 -4.22 1.60
N ALA A 93 -4.52 -3.68 2.44
CA ALA A 93 -4.43 -2.29 2.86
C ALA A 93 -3.14 -2.02 3.65
N GLY A 94 -2.70 -2.94 4.50
CA GLY A 94 -1.43 -2.83 5.20
C GLY A 94 -0.23 -2.80 4.24
N PHE A 95 -0.26 -3.62 3.20
CA PHE A 95 0.78 -3.65 2.18
C PHE A 95 0.80 -2.36 1.35
N LEU A 96 -0.37 -1.86 0.93
CA LEU A 96 -0.49 -0.58 0.22
C LEU A 96 -0.08 0.61 1.09
N ALA A 97 -0.42 0.61 2.38
CA ALA A 97 0.04 1.64 3.33
C ALA A 97 1.57 1.63 3.44
N PHE A 98 2.18 0.45 3.53
CA PHE A 98 3.63 0.28 3.56
C PHE A 98 4.29 0.87 2.30
N LEU A 99 3.81 0.53 1.10
CA LEU A 99 4.35 1.07 -0.15
C LEU A 99 4.18 2.59 -0.24
N SER A 100 2.99 3.11 0.07
CA SER A 100 2.70 4.55 0.02
C SER A 100 3.54 5.36 1.01
N LEU A 101 3.73 4.85 2.24
CA LEU A 101 4.61 5.47 3.24
C LEU A 101 6.07 5.45 2.81
N THR A 102 6.52 4.37 2.18
CA THR A 102 7.88 4.27 1.64
C THR A 102 8.08 5.28 0.50
N ALA A 103 7.12 5.36 -0.43
CA ALA A 103 7.17 6.29 -1.55
C ALA A 103 7.25 7.75 -1.08
N ILE A 104 6.36 8.16 -0.16
CA ILE A 104 6.35 9.53 0.36
C ILE A 104 7.60 9.82 1.22
N GLY A 105 8.02 8.85 2.03
CA GLY A 105 9.22 8.96 2.86
C GLY A 105 10.48 9.18 2.04
N PHE A 106 10.62 8.43 0.94
CA PHE A 106 11.72 8.59 0.00
C PHE A 106 11.63 9.90 -0.80
N SER A 107 10.50 10.15 -1.48
CA SER A 107 10.33 11.28 -2.41
C SER A 107 10.37 12.62 -1.71
N ARG A 108 9.85 12.71 -0.48
CA ARG A 108 9.82 13.95 0.32
C ARG A 108 10.91 14.04 1.39
N ARG A 109 11.81 13.05 1.44
CA ARG A 109 12.89 12.99 2.45
C ARG A 109 12.36 13.05 3.89
N GLN A 110 11.31 12.25 4.16
CA GLN A 110 10.64 12.16 5.46
C GLN A 110 10.99 10.83 6.13
N PRO A 111 12.09 10.75 6.91
CA PRO A 111 12.52 9.49 7.53
C PRO A 111 11.49 8.91 8.51
N GLU A 112 10.68 9.74 9.14
CA GLU A 112 9.58 9.31 10.01
C GLU A 112 8.57 8.42 9.26
N LYS A 113 8.31 8.68 7.98
CA LYS A 113 7.44 7.86 7.14
C LYS A 113 8.06 6.50 6.80
N LEU A 114 9.37 6.47 6.61
CA LEU A 114 10.12 5.21 6.43
C LEU A 114 10.10 4.36 7.70
N PHE A 115 10.22 4.98 8.89
CA PHE A 115 10.05 4.28 10.17
C PHE A 115 8.64 3.71 10.35
N GLU A 116 7.60 4.47 9.97
CA GLU A 116 6.21 3.98 9.98
C GLU A 116 6.04 2.79 9.02
N ALA A 117 6.54 2.89 7.79
CA ALA A 117 6.53 1.81 6.81
C ALA A 117 7.19 0.53 7.37
N LYS A 118 8.36 0.67 7.98
CA LYS A 118 9.08 -0.44 8.61
C LYS A 118 8.30 -1.10 9.75
N LYS A 119 7.56 -0.32 10.56
CA LYS A 119 6.69 -0.86 11.61
C LYS A 119 5.54 -1.66 11.04
N ILE A 120 4.93 -1.19 9.95
CA ILE A 120 3.83 -1.90 9.28
C ILE A 120 4.35 -3.21 8.70
N LEU A 121 5.43 -3.16 7.92
CA LEU A 121 6.02 -4.35 7.29
C LEU A 121 6.32 -5.46 8.29
N ARG A 122 6.82 -5.11 9.49
CA ARG A 122 7.09 -6.08 10.56
C ARG A 122 5.83 -6.74 11.14
N LYS A 123 4.68 -6.07 11.04
CA LYS A 123 3.38 -6.59 11.51
C LYS A 123 2.64 -7.37 10.45
N LEU A 124 2.99 -7.16 9.18
CA LEU A 124 2.40 -7.91 8.08
C LEU A 124 2.90 -9.35 8.11
N ASN A 125 1.96 -10.28 8.13
CA ASN A 125 2.29 -11.70 8.01
C ASN A 125 2.53 -12.03 6.53
N LEU A 126 3.76 -11.89 6.09
CA LEU A 126 4.19 -12.21 4.73
C LEU A 126 4.47 -13.72 4.62
N SER A 127 3.46 -14.56 4.87
CA SER A 127 3.60 -16.01 4.87
C SER A 127 4.29 -16.50 3.59
N GLY A 128 5.49 -17.04 3.74
CA GLY A 128 6.27 -17.62 2.64
C GLY A 128 7.09 -16.62 1.81
N LEU A 129 7.05 -15.33 2.11
CA LEU A 129 7.89 -14.31 1.46
C LEU A 129 9.04 -13.90 2.39
N ASP A 130 10.25 -13.84 1.84
CA ASP A 130 11.41 -13.31 2.55
C ASP A 130 11.34 -11.78 2.59
N SER A 131 10.98 -11.24 3.75
CA SER A 131 10.92 -9.79 3.96
C SER A 131 12.27 -9.15 4.27
N MET A 132 13.33 -9.95 4.52
CA MET A 132 14.63 -9.42 4.94
C MET A 132 15.26 -8.45 3.94
N PRO A 133 15.27 -8.71 2.61
CA PRO A 133 15.80 -7.76 1.65
C PRO A 133 15.05 -6.42 1.65
N ILE A 134 13.72 -6.47 1.78
CA ILE A 134 12.88 -5.27 1.81
C ILE A 134 13.09 -4.45 3.09
N VAL A 135 13.21 -5.12 4.24
CA VAL A 135 13.61 -4.46 5.49
C VAL A 135 15.01 -3.86 5.36
N GLY A 136 15.92 -4.55 4.70
CA GLY A 136 17.26 -4.04 4.38
C GLY A 136 17.24 -2.80 3.49
N CYS A 137 16.35 -2.73 2.49
CA CYS A 137 16.15 -1.52 1.70
C CYS A 137 15.68 -0.34 2.56
N LEU A 138 14.73 -0.56 3.48
CA LEU A 138 14.31 0.49 4.40
C LEU A 138 15.44 0.95 5.35
N ASP A 139 16.26 0.00 5.84
CA ASP A 139 17.43 0.34 6.65
C ASP A 139 18.42 1.19 5.86
N LEU A 140 18.68 0.83 4.58
CA LEU A 140 19.53 1.62 3.69
C LEU A 140 18.98 3.04 3.46
N LEU A 141 17.68 3.17 3.21
CA LEU A 141 17.02 4.48 3.03
C LEU A 141 17.06 5.34 4.30
N LEU A 142 17.16 4.71 5.46
CA LEU A 142 17.35 5.36 6.77
C LEU A 142 18.83 5.57 7.11
N ALA A 143 19.75 5.32 6.17
CA ALA A 143 21.20 5.43 6.32
C ALA A 143 21.81 4.47 7.36
N ASP A 144 21.11 3.40 7.72
CA ASP A 144 21.62 2.31 8.59
C ASP A 144 22.25 1.20 7.74
N ILE A 145 23.46 1.46 7.26
CA ILE A 145 24.18 0.61 6.31
C ILE A 145 24.50 -0.76 6.92
N ASP A 146 24.86 -0.79 8.19
CA ASP A 146 25.24 -2.03 8.88
C ASP A 146 24.04 -2.97 9.03
N GLN A 147 22.89 -2.43 9.43
CA GLN A 147 21.65 -3.19 9.48
C GLN A 147 21.20 -3.64 8.10
N ALA A 148 21.27 -2.78 7.09
CA ALA A 148 20.94 -3.16 5.72
C ALA A 148 21.78 -4.35 5.28
N SER A 149 23.10 -4.30 5.44
CA SER A 149 24.03 -5.38 5.07
C SER A 149 23.74 -6.68 5.83
N ALA A 150 23.42 -6.59 7.13
CA ALA A 150 23.05 -7.73 7.95
C ALA A 150 21.74 -8.39 7.47
N ARG A 151 20.71 -7.57 7.10
CA ARG A 151 19.42 -8.08 6.57
C ARG A 151 19.59 -8.85 5.28
N PHE A 152 20.33 -8.27 4.32
CA PHE A 152 20.60 -8.96 3.06
C PHE A 152 21.39 -10.25 3.24
N SER A 153 22.33 -10.28 4.20
CA SER A 153 23.11 -11.50 4.51
C SER A 153 22.27 -12.59 5.16
N SER A 154 21.19 -12.23 5.87
CA SER A 154 20.26 -13.14 6.52
C SER A 154 19.05 -13.52 5.68
N SER A 155 19.00 -13.11 4.42
CA SER A 155 17.97 -13.51 3.46
C SER A 155 17.91 -15.02 3.31
N SER A 156 16.71 -15.58 3.22
CA SER A 156 16.49 -16.98 2.91
C SER A 156 16.60 -17.29 1.41
N ASP A 157 16.57 -16.27 0.56
CA ASP A 157 16.74 -16.40 -0.88
C ASP A 157 18.20 -16.68 -1.24
N GLU A 158 18.49 -17.93 -1.61
CA GLU A 158 19.82 -18.37 -1.99
C GLU A 158 20.32 -17.67 -3.25
N ASN A 159 19.45 -17.43 -4.24
CA ASN A 159 19.84 -16.76 -5.47
C ASN A 159 20.28 -15.32 -5.20
N LEU A 160 19.57 -14.62 -4.31
CA LEU A 160 19.95 -13.27 -3.91
C LEU A 160 21.29 -13.27 -3.17
N ARG A 161 21.51 -14.21 -2.24
CA ARG A 161 22.78 -14.32 -1.51
C ARG A 161 23.95 -14.63 -2.44
N ASP A 162 23.76 -15.54 -3.39
CA ASP A 162 24.77 -15.88 -4.39
C ASP A 162 25.07 -14.69 -5.29
N TRP A 163 24.05 -13.99 -5.77
CA TRP A 163 24.24 -12.76 -6.53
C TRP A 163 25.05 -11.70 -5.77
N LEU A 164 24.76 -11.50 -4.48
CA LEU A 164 25.49 -10.57 -3.61
C LEU A 164 26.96 -11.01 -3.42
N ASN A 165 27.21 -12.30 -3.28
CA ASN A 165 28.55 -12.85 -3.03
C ASN A 165 29.43 -12.80 -4.30
N PHE A 166 28.84 -12.99 -5.46
CA PHE A 166 29.54 -13.00 -6.76
C PHE A 166 29.50 -11.63 -7.49
N TYR A 167 28.89 -10.61 -6.86
CA TYR A 167 28.85 -9.28 -7.47
C TYR A 167 30.28 -8.73 -7.64
N PRO A 168 30.64 -8.21 -8.85
CA PRO A 168 32.01 -7.80 -9.14
C PRO A 168 32.49 -6.54 -8.42
N GLY A 169 31.53 -5.75 -7.84
CA GLY A 169 31.81 -4.60 -6.99
C GLY A 169 31.82 -4.93 -5.50
N ASN A 170 31.65 -3.93 -4.67
CA ASN A 170 31.46 -4.18 -3.26
C ASN A 170 30.00 -4.55 -2.94
N LYS A 171 29.79 -5.25 -1.83
CA LYS A 171 28.47 -5.71 -1.41
C LYS A 171 27.44 -4.59 -1.21
N LEU A 172 27.90 -3.43 -0.74
CA LEU A 172 27.02 -2.25 -0.55
C LEU A 172 26.50 -1.73 -1.89
N GLU A 173 27.33 -1.74 -2.92
CA GLU A 173 26.93 -1.33 -4.26
C GLU A 173 25.82 -2.26 -4.81
N ALA A 174 25.96 -3.58 -4.62
CA ALA A 174 24.92 -4.53 -4.99
C ALA A 174 23.61 -4.28 -4.25
N ILE A 175 23.66 -4.01 -2.93
CA ILE A 175 22.49 -3.67 -2.12
C ILE A 175 21.83 -2.37 -2.62
N CYS A 176 22.61 -1.35 -2.98
CA CYS A 176 22.09 -0.10 -3.54
C CYS A 176 21.37 -0.33 -4.87
N ILE A 177 21.92 -1.19 -5.75
CA ILE A 177 21.28 -1.55 -7.03
C ILE A 177 19.96 -2.27 -6.79
N PHE A 178 19.94 -3.24 -5.87
CA PHE A 178 18.71 -3.94 -5.51
C PHE A 178 17.65 -2.96 -4.98
N CYS A 179 18.01 -2.10 -4.04
CA CYS A 179 17.12 -1.12 -3.44
C CYS A 179 16.58 -0.13 -4.49
N LYS A 180 17.43 0.33 -5.41
CA LYS A 180 17.03 1.20 -6.52
C LYS A 180 15.98 0.50 -7.41
N ASN A 181 16.26 -0.73 -7.85
CA ASN A 181 15.34 -1.48 -8.68
C ASN A 181 14.00 -1.72 -8.00
N TRP A 182 14.01 -2.06 -6.70
CA TRP A 182 12.80 -2.21 -5.92
C TRP A 182 12.00 -0.90 -5.82
N LEU A 183 12.66 0.22 -5.54
CA LEU A 183 11.99 1.53 -5.51
C LEU A 183 11.35 1.88 -6.85
N GLU A 184 12.06 1.69 -7.95
CA GLU A 184 11.60 2.06 -9.30
C GLU A 184 10.46 1.16 -9.80
N ASN A 185 10.50 -0.14 -9.50
CA ASN A 185 9.57 -1.11 -10.08
C ASN A 185 8.38 -1.45 -9.18
N ASP A 186 8.50 -1.29 -7.86
CA ASP A 186 7.46 -1.73 -6.92
C ASP A 186 6.89 -0.57 -6.10
N VAL A 187 7.71 0.39 -5.67
CA VAL A 187 7.29 1.44 -4.73
C VAL A 187 6.77 2.67 -5.46
N LEU A 188 7.47 3.14 -6.49
CA LEU A 188 7.19 4.43 -7.15
C LEU A 188 6.29 4.29 -8.38
N VAL A 189 5.93 3.08 -8.79
CA VAL A 189 5.12 2.81 -10.01
C VAL A 189 3.74 3.47 -9.98
N GLY A 190 3.21 3.77 -8.84
CA GLY A 190 1.87 4.36 -8.71
C GLY A 190 1.84 5.71 -7.99
N TYR A 191 3.03 6.34 -7.88
CA TYR A 191 3.21 7.55 -7.09
C TYR A 191 3.41 8.80 -7.95
#